data_9e8b07145abc017e7ba59d565e525c50
#
_entry.id   9e8b07145abc017e7ba59d565e525c50
#
_cell.length_a   1.000
_cell.length_b   1.000
_cell.length_c   1.000
_cell.angle_alpha   90.00
_cell.angle_beta   90.00
_cell.angle_gamma   90.00
#
_symmetry.space_group_name_H-M   'P 1'
#
loop_
_entity.id
_entity.type
_entity.pdbx_description
1 polymer ?
#
loop_
_entity_poly.entity_id
_entity_poly.type
_entity_poly.pdbx_seq_one_letter_code
_entity_poly.pdbx_strand_id
1 'polypeptide(L)'
;IMPEEMGLPERATLQQTVDFITRLLDEAIACKELPWALPEDDLSNESGRMTGAAAMGLKLRVLLFVASPLFNSDEPYFPGEASDKLMTWFGGYSEQRWKDAAKAGEDFFKSWKQGGFYELVQKETATKNTIRQAFQDAYYTRGTTESLISVRRHFRTNGISTLLQSLRWGAWC
;
A
#
# COMPACT_ATOMS: atom_id res chain seq x y z
N ILE A 1 21.28 -25.62 16.65
CA ILE A 1 19.96 -26.22 16.34
C ILE A 1 19.84 -26.18 14.83
N MET A 2 19.71 -27.34 14.20
CA MET A 2 19.56 -27.43 12.74
C MET A 2 18.17 -26.92 12.34
N PRO A 3 18.00 -26.27 11.17
CA PRO A 3 16.71 -25.73 10.72
C PRO A 3 15.57 -26.76 10.70
N GLU A 4 15.89 -28.02 10.53
CA GLU A 4 14.94 -29.15 10.52
C GLU A 4 14.32 -29.40 11.91
N GLU A 5 14.93 -28.94 12.99
CA GLU A 5 14.40 -29.11 14.36
C GLU A 5 13.49 -27.95 14.80
N MET A 6 13.44 -26.87 14.04
CA MET A 6 12.65 -25.68 14.41
C MET A 6 11.19 -25.72 13.96
N GLY A 7 10.74 -26.78 13.27
CA GLY A 7 9.35 -26.90 12.84
C GLY A 7 8.84 -25.64 12.14
N LEU A 8 9.49 -25.25 11.03
CA LEU A 8 9.06 -24.04 10.29
C LEU A 8 7.58 -24.20 9.91
N PRO A 9 6.75 -23.18 10.20
CA PRO A 9 5.35 -23.22 9.87
C PRO A 9 5.19 -23.33 8.34
N GLU A 10 4.21 -24.13 7.92
CA GLU A 10 3.86 -24.22 6.50
C GLU A 10 3.48 -22.82 5.96
N ARG A 11 3.82 -22.58 4.69
CA ARG A 11 3.43 -21.35 4.02
C ARG A 11 1.91 -21.29 3.86
N ALA A 12 1.32 -20.18 4.28
CA ALA A 12 -0.11 -19.95 4.15
C ALA A 12 -0.54 -19.80 2.68
N THR A 13 -1.80 -20.12 2.40
CA THR A 13 -2.41 -19.84 1.10
C THR A 13 -2.53 -18.34 0.86
N LEU A 14 -2.70 -17.95 -0.40
CA LEU A 14 -2.94 -16.55 -0.75
C LEU A 14 -4.18 -16.00 -0.03
N GLN A 15 -5.28 -16.76 0.01
CA GLN A 15 -6.52 -16.38 0.70
C GLN A 15 -6.25 -16.11 2.19
N GLN A 16 -5.61 -17.04 2.90
CA GLN A 16 -5.28 -16.87 4.32
C GLN A 16 -4.41 -15.63 4.57
N THR A 17 -3.45 -15.37 3.67
CA THR A 17 -2.57 -14.20 3.77
C THR A 17 -3.35 -12.90 3.59
N VAL A 18 -4.23 -12.83 2.60
CA VAL A 18 -5.06 -11.65 2.32
C VAL A 18 -6.06 -11.41 3.45
N ASP A 19 -6.71 -12.47 3.96
CA ASP A 19 -7.65 -12.39 5.08
C ASP A 19 -6.94 -11.87 6.35
N PHE A 20 -5.74 -12.35 6.60
CA PHE A 20 -4.93 -11.87 7.72
C PHE A 20 -4.59 -10.38 7.59
N ILE A 21 -4.11 -9.95 6.41
CA ILE A 21 -3.76 -8.53 6.16
C ILE A 21 -5.01 -7.64 6.29
N THR A 22 -6.12 -8.03 5.67
CA THR A 22 -7.35 -7.22 5.70
C THR A 22 -7.92 -7.13 7.11
N ARG A 23 -7.89 -8.22 7.88
CA ARG A 23 -8.30 -8.21 9.29
C ARG A 23 -7.47 -7.26 10.14
N LEU A 24 -6.14 -7.29 10.01
CA LEU A 24 -5.27 -6.36 10.74
C LEU A 24 -5.52 -4.90 10.36
N LEU A 25 -5.78 -4.63 9.07
CA LEU A 25 -6.12 -3.29 8.61
C LEU A 25 -7.49 -2.84 9.12
N ASP A 26 -8.47 -3.74 9.21
CA ASP A 26 -9.79 -3.45 9.78
C ASP A 26 -9.71 -3.16 11.29
N GLU A 27 -8.90 -3.91 12.02
CA GLU A 27 -8.62 -3.64 13.44
C GLU A 27 -7.96 -2.25 13.62
N ALA A 28 -6.99 -1.91 12.76
CA ALA A 28 -6.35 -0.60 12.77
C ALA A 28 -7.34 0.54 12.43
N ILE A 29 -8.19 0.36 11.41
CA ILE A 29 -9.20 1.35 11.02
C ILE A 29 -10.25 1.55 12.12
N ALA A 30 -10.61 0.50 12.84
CA ALA A 30 -11.54 0.56 13.96
C ALA A 30 -10.93 1.19 15.23
N CYS A 31 -9.61 1.34 15.30
CA CYS A 31 -8.92 1.91 16.45
C CYS A 31 -9.19 3.42 16.55
N LYS A 32 -9.87 3.85 17.61
CA LYS A 32 -10.21 5.25 17.84
C LYS A 32 -9.01 6.15 18.12
N GLU A 33 -7.90 5.56 18.55
CA GLU A 33 -6.65 6.26 18.87
C GLU A 33 -5.81 6.53 17.62
N LEU A 34 -6.13 5.88 16.49
CA LEU A 34 -5.44 6.10 15.23
C LEU A 34 -6.01 7.35 14.55
N PRO A 35 -5.26 8.46 14.47
CA PRO A 35 -5.76 9.69 13.86
C PRO A 35 -6.00 9.50 12.37
N TRP A 36 -6.98 10.22 11.82
CA TRP A 36 -7.24 10.24 10.38
C TRP A 36 -6.04 10.74 9.57
N ALA A 37 -5.44 11.83 10.03
CA ALA A 37 -4.21 12.42 9.49
C ALA A 37 -3.32 12.86 10.65
N LEU A 38 -2.03 13.02 10.42
CA LEU A 38 -1.12 13.56 11.42
C LEU A 38 -1.39 15.05 11.60
N PRO A 39 -1.38 15.56 12.85
CA PRO A 39 -1.43 16.99 13.12
C PRO A 39 -0.29 17.73 12.43
N GLU A 40 -0.51 18.98 11.99
CA GLU A 40 0.50 19.79 11.30
C GLU A 40 1.79 19.95 12.12
N ASP A 41 1.66 20.12 13.42
CA ASP A 41 2.79 20.27 14.36
C ASP A 41 3.68 19.01 14.41
N ASP A 42 3.11 17.85 14.14
CA ASP A 42 3.81 16.57 14.17
C ASP A 42 4.39 16.15 12.82
N LEU A 43 4.02 16.81 11.72
CA LEU A 43 4.46 16.43 10.38
C LEU A 43 5.98 16.42 10.24
N SER A 44 6.70 17.29 10.94
CA SER A 44 8.16 17.35 10.88
C SER A 44 8.83 16.14 11.54
N ASN A 45 8.29 15.63 12.64
CA ASN A 45 8.86 14.57 13.46
C ASN A 45 8.23 13.21 13.20
N GLU A 46 6.93 13.18 12.99
CA GLU A 46 6.10 11.97 12.96
C GLU A 46 5.66 11.56 11.54
N SER A 47 6.04 12.34 10.50
CA SER A 47 5.67 11.98 9.12
C SER A 47 6.19 10.60 8.76
N GLY A 48 5.32 9.76 8.18
CA GLY A 48 5.58 8.36 7.89
C GLY A 48 4.96 7.38 8.90
N ARG A 49 4.40 7.87 10.01
CA ARG A 49 3.54 7.02 10.87
C ARG A 49 2.25 6.66 10.15
N MET A 50 1.76 5.47 10.46
CA MET A 50 0.46 5.02 9.92
C MET A 50 -0.67 5.87 10.48
N THR A 51 -1.62 6.22 9.62
CA THR A 51 -2.84 6.96 9.96
C THR A 51 -4.07 6.16 9.54
N GLY A 52 -5.25 6.54 9.97
CA GLY A 52 -6.49 5.91 9.54
C GLY A 52 -6.68 5.96 8.02
N ALA A 53 -6.39 7.10 7.39
CA ALA A 53 -6.41 7.24 5.95
C ALA A 53 -5.40 6.33 5.26
N ALA A 54 -4.18 6.22 5.81
CA ALA A 54 -3.15 5.33 5.30
C ALA A 54 -3.56 3.86 5.38
N ALA A 55 -4.17 3.44 6.50
CA ALA A 55 -4.67 2.07 6.68
C ALA A 55 -5.79 1.73 5.67
N MET A 56 -6.74 2.65 5.47
CA MET A 56 -7.81 2.48 4.47
C MET A 56 -7.25 2.46 3.04
N GLY A 57 -6.33 3.36 2.71
CA GLY A 57 -5.67 3.40 1.40
C GLY A 57 -4.86 2.12 1.12
N LEU A 58 -4.17 1.59 2.14
CA LEU A 58 -3.45 0.33 2.02
C LEU A 58 -4.40 -0.85 1.83
N LYS A 59 -5.52 -0.91 2.56
CA LYS A 59 -6.56 -1.93 2.39
C LYS A 59 -7.10 -1.93 0.96
N LEU A 60 -7.49 -0.76 0.45
CA LEU A 60 -7.95 -0.60 -0.93
C LEU A 60 -6.90 -1.12 -1.93
N ARG A 61 -5.63 -0.73 -1.74
CA ARG A 61 -4.54 -1.15 -2.62
C ARG A 61 -4.32 -2.66 -2.61
N VAL A 62 -4.37 -3.30 -1.44
CA VAL A 62 -4.24 -4.76 -1.32
C VAL A 62 -5.39 -5.45 -2.04
N LEU A 63 -6.64 -5.06 -1.76
CA LEU A 63 -7.82 -5.68 -2.36
C LEU A 63 -7.83 -5.50 -3.90
N LEU A 64 -7.48 -4.32 -4.40
CA LEU A 64 -7.39 -4.05 -5.83
C LEU A 64 -6.28 -4.89 -6.50
N PHE A 65 -5.13 -5.01 -5.84
CA PHE A 65 -4.01 -5.80 -6.34
C PHE A 65 -4.37 -7.28 -6.47
N VAL A 66 -4.99 -7.86 -5.44
CA VAL A 66 -5.35 -9.29 -5.46
C VAL A 66 -6.60 -9.59 -6.28
N ALA A 67 -7.44 -8.59 -6.60
CA ALA A 67 -8.54 -8.72 -7.56
C ALA A 67 -8.06 -8.78 -9.00
N SER A 68 -6.81 -8.39 -9.28
CA SER A 68 -6.24 -8.37 -10.64
C SER A 68 -6.16 -9.77 -11.25
N PRO A 69 -6.14 -9.89 -12.60
CA PRO A 69 -6.09 -11.18 -13.29
C PRO A 69 -4.88 -12.04 -12.91
N LEU A 70 -3.82 -11.46 -12.35
CA LEU A 70 -2.65 -12.21 -11.89
C LEU A 70 -3.00 -13.24 -10.80
N PHE A 71 -3.97 -12.90 -9.93
CA PHE A 71 -4.39 -13.73 -8.79
C PHE A 71 -5.81 -14.23 -8.91
N ASN A 72 -6.66 -13.49 -9.63
CA ASN A 72 -8.10 -13.71 -9.78
C ASN A 72 -8.43 -14.09 -11.22
N SER A 73 -8.07 -15.29 -11.61
CA SER A 73 -8.25 -15.88 -12.94
C SER A 73 -8.76 -17.30 -12.81
N ASP A 74 -9.24 -17.89 -13.92
CA ASP A 74 -9.70 -19.29 -13.94
C ASP A 74 -8.54 -20.29 -13.95
N GLU A 75 -7.34 -19.83 -14.37
CA GLU A 75 -6.12 -20.63 -14.39
C GLU A 75 -4.99 -19.87 -13.69
N PRO A 76 -4.04 -20.58 -13.03
CA PRO A 76 -2.88 -19.94 -12.43
C PRO A 76 -1.95 -19.36 -13.50
N TYR A 77 -1.37 -18.19 -13.22
CA TYR A 77 -0.40 -17.56 -14.13
C TYR A 77 0.84 -18.45 -14.37
N PHE A 78 1.31 -19.11 -13.32
CA PHE A 78 2.35 -20.14 -13.38
C PHE A 78 1.84 -21.43 -12.73
N PRO A 79 1.58 -22.50 -13.50
CA PRO A 79 1.23 -23.80 -12.98
C PRO A 79 2.44 -24.44 -12.27
N GLY A 80 2.19 -25.16 -11.17
CA GLY A 80 3.20 -25.87 -10.38
C GLY A 80 2.79 -26.05 -8.93
N GLU A 81 3.64 -26.66 -8.12
CA GLU A 81 3.33 -27.03 -6.74
C GLU A 81 2.79 -25.87 -5.89
N ALA A 82 3.32 -24.65 -6.07
CA ALA A 82 2.87 -23.48 -5.33
C ALA A 82 1.46 -23.02 -5.73
N SER A 83 1.08 -23.16 -7.01
CA SER A 83 -0.28 -22.90 -7.47
C SER A 83 -1.25 -24.01 -7.06
N ASP A 84 -0.81 -25.27 -7.10
CA ASP A 84 -1.63 -26.41 -6.67
C ASP A 84 -2.00 -26.30 -5.17
N LYS A 85 -1.09 -25.75 -4.37
CA LYS A 85 -1.30 -25.42 -2.95
C LYS A 85 -1.96 -24.07 -2.71
N LEU A 86 -2.46 -23.38 -3.73
CA LEU A 86 -3.12 -22.06 -3.65
C LEU A 86 -2.28 -20.96 -2.95
N MET A 87 -0.97 -21.04 -3.06
CA MET A 87 -0.06 -20.07 -2.44
C MET A 87 0.16 -18.82 -3.30
N THR A 88 -0.12 -18.92 -4.62
CA THR A 88 0.17 -17.87 -5.61
C THR A 88 -1.07 -17.33 -6.32
N TRP A 89 -2.22 -17.94 -6.15
CA TRP A 89 -3.50 -17.54 -6.72
C TRP A 89 -4.67 -18.07 -5.89
N PHE A 90 -5.91 -17.68 -6.23
CA PHE A 90 -7.09 -18.02 -5.42
C PHE A 90 -7.78 -19.33 -5.82
N GLY A 91 -7.34 -20.02 -6.85
CA GLY A 91 -7.99 -21.25 -7.33
C GLY A 91 -9.20 -21.03 -8.24
N GLY A 92 -9.42 -19.80 -8.72
CA GLY A 92 -10.51 -19.47 -9.63
C GLY A 92 -10.88 -18.00 -9.62
N TYR A 93 -11.55 -17.55 -10.68
CA TYR A 93 -12.08 -16.20 -10.80
C TYR A 93 -13.26 -15.96 -9.86
N SER A 94 -13.32 -14.78 -9.26
CA SER A 94 -14.47 -14.30 -8.50
C SER A 94 -14.69 -12.80 -8.72
N GLU A 95 -15.85 -12.43 -9.23
CA GLU A 95 -16.27 -11.03 -9.34
C GLU A 95 -16.37 -10.34 -8.00
N GLN A 96 -16.61 -11.10 -6.92
CA GLN A 96 -16.71 -10.54 -5.57
C GLN A 96 -15.45 -9.82 -5.14
N ARG A 97 -14.27 -10.28 -5.54
CA ARG A 97 -12.98 -9.61 -5.22
C ARG A 97 -12.91 -8.19 -5.79
N TRP A 98 -13.46 -7.98 -6.99
CA TRP A 98 -13.58 -6.63 -7.58
C TRP A 98 -14.59 -5.76 -6.82
N LYS A 99 -15.72 -6.34 -6.41
CA LYS A 99 -16.73 -5.64 -5.60
C LYS A 99 -16.19 -5.25 -4.24
N ASP A 100 -15.40 -6.10 -3.61
CA ASP A 100 -14.76 -5.83 -2.32
C ASP A 100 -13.73 -4.69 -2.44
N ALA A 101 -12.94 -4.68 -3.52
CA ALA A 101 -12.01 -3.58 -3.81
C ALA A 101 -12.76 -2.26 -4.09
N ALA A 102 -13.82 -2.29 -4.90
CA ALA A 102 -14.66 -1.12 -5.17
C ALA A 102 -15.28 -0.57 -3.88
N LYS A 103 -15.84 -1.46 -3.04
CA LYS A 103 -16.40 -1.06 -1.75
C LYS A 103 -15.36 -0.42 -0.83
N ALA A 104 -14.16 -0.96 -0.76
CA ALA A 104 -13.09 -0.36 0.04
C ALA A 104 -12.72 1.06 -0.47
N GLY A 105 -12.77 1.27 -1.79
CA GLY A 105 -12.61 2.59 -2.39
C GLY A 105 -13.73 3.57 -2.03
N GLU A 106 -14.97 3.12 -2.11
CA GLU A 106 -16.15 3.93 -1.71
C GLU A 106 -16.06 4.32 -0.22
N ASP A 107 -15.73 3.36 0.64
CA ASP A 107 -15.59 3.59 2.08
C ASP A 107 -14.43 4.58 2.38
N PHE A 108 -13.31 4.48 1.65
CA PHE A 108 -12.21 5.44 1.73
C PHE A 108 -12.66 6.86 1.35
N PHE A 109 -13.29 7.04 0.19
CA PHE A 109 -13.75 8.36 -0.26
C PHE A 109 -14.83 8.96 0.62
N LYS A 110 -15.67 8.12 1.25
CA LYS A 110 -16.66 8.55 2.22
C LYS A 110 -15.99 9.12 3.48
N SER A 111 -15.01 8.41 4.00
CA SER A 111 -14.22 8.85 5.16
C SER A 111 -13.35 10.07 4.83
N TRP A 112 -12.80 10.13 3.63
CA TRP A 112 -12.03 11.28 3.14
C TRP A 112 -12.86 12.59 3.14
N LYS A 113 -14.10 12.54 2.69
CA LYS A 113 -14.99 13.71 2.72
C LYS A 113 -15.28 14.22 4.14
N GLN A 114 -15.24 13.34 5.12
CA GLN A 114 -15.50 13.67 6.53
C GLN A 114 -14.21 14.08 7.28
N GLY A 115 -13.08 13.46 6.96
CA GLY A 115 -11.83 13.62 7.69
C GLY A 115 -11.00 14.83 7.29
N GLY A 116 -11.23 15.39 6.09
CA GLY A 116 -10.44 16.52 5.59
C GLY A 116 -8.95 16.19 5.41
N PHE A 117 -8.10 17.19 5.41
CA PHE A 117 -6.65 17.20 5.27
C PHE A 117 -6.13 16.70 3.91
N TYR A 118 -6.51 15.49 3.50
CA TYR A 118 -6.00 14.90 2.26
C TYR A 118 -6.71 15.46 1.04
N GLU A 119 -5.95 15.95 0.07
CA GLU A 119 -6.44 16.47 -1.19
C GLU A 119 -5.35 16.38 -2.26
N LEU A 120 -5.74 16.43 -3.53
CA LEU A 120 -4.79 16.47 -4.64
C LEU A 120 -4.07 17.82 -4.66
N VAL A 121 -2.75 17.80 -4.79
CA VAL A 121 -1.95 19.00 -4.98
C VAL A 121 -2.21 19.55 -6.37
N GLN A 122 -2.88 20.71 -6.44
CA GLN A 122 -3.24 21.38 -7.69
C GLN A 122 -2.78 22.83 -7.68
N LYS A 123 -2.64 23.40 -8.87
CA LYS A 123 -2.37 24.83 -9.07
C LYS A 123 -3.62 25.50 -9.64
N GLU A 124 -3.83 26.76 -9.31
CA GLU A 124 -5.01 27.55 -9.74
C GLU A 124 -5.21 27.53 -11.26
N THR A 125 -4.12 27.58 -12.03
CA THR A 125 -4.20 27.56 -13.50
C THR A 125 -3.54 26.29 -14.05
N ALA A 126 -4.30 25.51 -14.80
CA ALA A 126 -3.84 24.27 -15.42
C ALA A 126 -3.07 24.56 -16.73
N THR A 127 -1.76 24.70 -16.65
CA THR A 127 -0.86 24.73 -17.80
C THR A 127 0.10 23.53 -17.76
N LYS A 128 0.78 23.23 -18.85
CA LYS A 128 1.77 22.15 -18.88
C LYS A 128 2.83 22.28 -17.76
N ASN A 129 3.25 23.49 -17.47
CA ASN A 129 4.27 23.75 -16.45
C ASN A 129 3.69 23.63 -15.03
N THR A 130 2.49 24.16 -14.78
CA THR A 130 1.86 24.12 -13.46
C THR A 130 1.40 22.71 -13.08
N ILE A 131 0.94 21.90 -14.04
CA ILE A 131 0.61 20.49 -13.83
C ILE A 131 1.88 19.70 -13.45
N ARG A 132 2.98 19.93 -14.19
CA ARG A 132 4.27 19.30 -13.86
C ARG A 132 4.78 19.72 -12.48
N GLN A 133 4.63 20.99 -12.13
CA GLN A 133 5.02 21.51 -10.82
C GLN A 133 4.16 20.91 -9.70
N ALA A 134 2.83 20.84 -9.88
CA ALA A 134 1.94 20.20 -8.92
C ALA A 134 2.34 18.76 -8.66
N PHE A 135 2.64 17.99 -9.71
CA PHE A 135 3.12 16.61 -9.57
C PHE A 135 4.45 16.54 -8.80
N GLN A 136 5.39 17.45 -9.08
CA GLN A 136 6.67 17.50 -8.36
C GLN A 136 6.47 17.86 -6.89
N ASP A 137 5.61 18.85 -6.59
CA ASP A 137 5.30 19.26 -5.23
C ASP A 137 4.63 18.11 -4.46
N ALA A 138 3.66 17.42 -5.05
CA ALA A 138 2.99 16.28 -4.45
C ALA A 138 3.96 15.14 -4.09
N TYR A 139 4.95 14.87 -4.93
CA TYR A 139 5.86 13.76 -4.78
C TYR A 139 7.09 14.05 -3.92
N TYR A 140 7.68 15.23 -4.05
CA TYR A 140 8.96 15.56 -3.40
C TYR A 140 8.81 16.35 -2.10
N THR A 141 7.73 17.09 -1.92
CA THR A 141 7.50 17.85 -0.69
C THR A 141 7.04 16.92 0.43
N ARG A 142 7.65 17.05 1.60
CA ARG A 142 7.29 16.24 2.76
C ARG A 142 5.96 16.70 3.35
N GLY A 143 5.11 15.74 3.74
CA GLY A 143 3.86 16.05 4.43
C GLY A 143 2.82 16.73 3.54
N THR A 144 2.87 16.49 2.22
CA THR A 144 1.83 16.99 1.33
C THR A 144 0.49 16.32 1.63
N THR A 145 -0.59 17.03 1.35
CA THR A 145 -1.97 16.54 1.48
C THR A 145 -2.27 15.32 0.61
N GLU A 146 -1.43 15.02 -0.39
CA GLU A 146 -1.58 13.86 -1.27
C GLU A 146 -0.86 12.60 -0.74
N SER A 147 0.03 12.74 0.25
CA SER A 147 0.85 11.64 0.76
C SER A 147 0.17 10.90 1.90
N LEU A 148 -0.41 9.71 1.62
CA LEU A 148 -1.00 8.83 2.64
C LEU A 148 0.05 8.05 3.42
N ILE A 149 1.09 7.54 2.73
CA ILE A 149 2.15 6.71 3.30
C ILE A 149 3.48 7.23 2.79
N SER A 150 4.39 7.57 3.70
CA SER A 150 5.74 7.99 3.33
C SER A 150 6.78 7.21 4.11
N VAL A 151 7.87 6.85 3.46
CA VAL A 151 9.01 6.18 4.09
C VAL A 151 10.15 7.16 4.23
N ARG A 152 10.51 7.49 5.47
CA ARG A 152 11.68 8.32 5.74
C ARG A 152 12.96 7.51 5.62
N ARG A 153 13.87 7.98 4.78
CA ARG A 153 15.25 7.48 4.76
C ARG A 153 16.17 8.55 5.31
N HIS A 154 16.93 8.21 6.34
CA HIS A 154 18.02 9.06 6.81
C HIS A 154 19.22 8.87 5.87
N PHE A 155 19.65 9.95 5.23
CA PHE A 155 20.93 9.97 4.51
C PHE A 155 22.06 10.04 5.53
N ARG A 156 22.59 8.90 5.96
CA ARG A 156 23.94 8.86 6.49
C ARG A 156 24.92 9.02 5.30
N THR A 157 26.09 9.55 5.55
CA THR A 157 27.13 9.88 4.56
C THR A 157 27.46 8.78 3.54
N ASN A 158 27.15 7.52 3.87
CA ASN A 158 27.31 6.34 2.98
C ASN A 158 25.98 5.90 2.30
N GLY A 159 24.86 6.56 2.58
CA GLY A 159 23.54 6.10 2.14
C GLY A 159 23.22 6.40 0.67
N ILE A 160 23.83 7.44 0.10
CA ILE A 160 23.61 7.80 -1.31
C ILE A 160 24.20 6.74 -2.23
N SER A 161 25.38 6.20 -1.89
CA SER A 161 26.01 5.15 -2.70
C SER A 161 25.18 3.86 -2.72
N THR A 162 24.57 3.49 -1.59
CA THR A 162 23.74 2.29 -1.47
C THR A 162 22.41 2.44 -2.21
N LEU A 163 21.80 3.65 -2.16
CA LEU A 163 20.59 3.93 -2.92
C LEU A 163 20.84 3.91 -4.43
N LEU A 164 21.91 4.57 -4.87
CA LEU A 164 22.29 4.59 -6.28
C LEU A 164 22.71 3.21 -6.77
N GLN A 165 23.39 2.40 -5.93
CA GLN A 165 23.65 1.00 -6.24
C GLN A 165 22.37 0.19 -6.38
N SER A 166 21.41 0.29 -5.46
CA SER A 166 20.17 -0.45 -5.54
C SER A 166 19.31 -0.04 -6.75
N LEU A 167 19.30 1.25 -7.12
CA LEU A 167 18.66 1.73 -8.34
C LEU A 167 19.38 1.26 -9.61
N ARG A 168 20.71 1.18 -9.57
CA ARG A 168 21.52 0.70 -10.71
C ARG A 168 21.34 -0.81 -10.96
N TRP A 169 21.15 -1.61 -9.91
CA TRP A 169 20.87 -3.05 -10.04
C TRP A 169 19.40 -3.33 -10.44
N GLY A 170 18.47 -2.50 -10.00
CA GLY A 170 17.04 -2.62 -10.38
C GLY A 170 16.72 -2.19 -11.82
N ALA A 171 17.63 -1.51 -12.49
CA ALA A 171 17.46 -1.11 -13.90
C ALA A 171 17.89 -2.17 -14.92
N TRP A 172 18.34 -3.34 -14.46
CA TRP A 172 18.84 -4.44 -15.29
C TRP A 172 18.10 -5.77 -15.05
N CYS A 173 16.96 -5.76 -14.36
CA CYS A 173 16.08 -6.92 -14.21
C CYS A 173 14.80 -6.72 -14.99
#